data_914632c0144a6fb5a9371ae7e3f6c5b2
#
_entry.id   914632c0144a6fb5a9371ae7e3f6c5b2
#
_cell.length_a   1.000
_cell.length_b   1.000
_cell.length_c   1.000
_cell.angle_alpha   90.00
_cell.angle_beta   90.00
_cell.angle_gamma   90.00
#
_symmetry.space_group_name_H-M   'P 1'
#
loop_
_entity.id
_entity.type
_entity.pdbx_description
1 polymer ?
#
loop_
_entity_poly.entity_id
_entity_poly.type
_entity_poly.pdbx_seq_one_letter_code
_entity_poly.pdbx_strand_id
1 'polypeptide(L)'
;CGQIKFYIDNAQQDGLEPLWRACLSIAKPCTDGLKAATVLSQMHPYDTARMQTKLSEIKGPYPCAKLDAENPGVCTACVHWGKITIPLALGRVMDVVTTESVIEVGDDDLQHTVTRPVPPRGFSFGRQGGVFFQETESDAKRQQANTIEKMLLPFDFFMLDTMVEDGVYSTRFMAIRNGKKNIIVIPNKAVSNKDATATALASQNIVASFGAGNDKNLFNYVRACIAEASTVDNAMIVPPNYGWQADGSFALGDTTYRQDGDHHTFASNRLANLISVTTPRGTIEDWASVMRMLMRKG
;
A
#
# COMPACT_ATOMS: atom_id res chain seq x y z
N CYS A 1 -6.73 8.30 23.08
CA CYS A 1 -7.07 9.44 23.95
C CYS A 1 -7.38 8.92 25.34
N GLY A 2 -6.76 9.51 26.40
CA GLY A 2 -6.96 9.10 27.79
C GLY A 2 -8.42 9.21 28.23
N GLN A 3 -9.14 10.25 27.83
CA GLN A 3 -10.55 10.44 28.15
C GLN A 3 -11.47 9.38 27.55
N ILE A 4 -11.23 8.97 26.29
CA ILE A 4 -12.01 7.90 25.67
C ILE A 4 -11.76 6.58 26.42
N LYS A 5 -10.51 6.30 26.77
CA LYS A 5 -10.18 5.11 27.56
C LYS A 5 -10.85 5.15 28.92
N PHE A 6 -10.73 6.28 29.63
CA PHE A 6 -11.41 6.46 30.92
C PHE A 6 -12.93 6.22 30.81
N TYR A 7 -13.57 6.80 29.78
CA TYR A 7 -14.99 6.59 29.54
C TYR A 7 -15.32 5.11 29.32
N ILE A 8 -14.56 4.39 28.48
CA ILE A 8 -14.78 2.97 28.22
C ILE A 8 -14.67 2.14 29.51
N ASP A 9 -13.64 2.41 30.31
CA ASP A 9 -13.37 1.68 31.55
C ASP A 9 -14.40 1.97 32.66
N ASN A 10 -15.13 3.09 32.58
CA ASN A 10 -16.05 3.58 33.62
C ASN A 10 -17.50 3.84 33.14
N ALA A 11 -17.85 3.42 31.95
CA ALA A 11 -19.10 3.80 31.27
C ALA A 11 -20.39 3.45 32.02
N GLN A 12 -20.34 2.57 33.04
CA GLN A 12 -21.47 2.20 33.88
C GLN A 12 -21.68 3.14 35.08
N GLN A 13 -20.80 4.12 35.29
CA GLN A 13 -20.93 5.09 36.39
C GLN A 13 -21.91 6.19 36.02
N ASP A 14 -22.68 6.62 37.01
CA ASP A 14 -23.59 7.76 36.87
C ASP A 14 -22.82 9.08 36.65
N GLY A 15 -23.45 10.01 35.93
CA GLY A 15 -22.88 11.35 35.72
C GLY A 15 -21.91 11.49 34.56
N LEU A 16 -21.62 10.42 33.81
CA LEU A 16 -20.69 10.45 32.66
C LEU A 16 -21.31 10.91 31.33
N GLU A 17 -22.57 11.40 31.34
CA GLU A 17 -23.22 11.90 30.10
C GLU A 17 -22.42 13.00 29.39
N PRO A 18 -21.87 14.02 30.08
CA PRO A 18 -21.07 15.06 29.41
C PRO A 18 -19.84 14.48 28.74
N LEU A 19 -19.16 13.52 29.38
CA LEU A 19 -17.98 12.84 28.81
C LEU A 19 -18.37 11.93 27.65
N TRP A 20 -19.51 11.20 27.74
CA TRP A 20 -20.05 10.42 26.62
C TRP A 20 -20.29 11.32 25.40
N ARG A 21 -20.97 12.46 25.57
CA ARG A 21 -21.20 13.43 24.50
C ARG A 21 -19.89 13.93 23.91
N ALA A 22 -18.89 14.17 24.75
CA ALA A 22 -17.55 14.56 24.31
C ALA A 22 -16.88 13.46 23.49
N CYS A 23 -16.99 12.18 23.90
CA CYS A 23 -16.51 11.03 23.13
C CYS A 23 -17.24 10.89 21.78
N LEU A 24 -18.55 11.08 21.74
CA LEU A 24 -19.32 11.11 20.49
C LEU A 24 -18.84 12.21 19.53
N SER A 25 -18.40 13.35 20.04
CA SER A 25 -17.86 14.44 19.21
C SER A 25 -16.57 14.04 18.48
N ILE A 26 -15.79 13.15 19.08
CA ILE A 26 -14.57 12.60 18.48
C ILE A 26 -14.91 11.47 17.49
N ALA A 27 -15.88 10.63 17.81
CA ALA A 27 -16.31 9.53 16.95
C ALA A 27 -16.97 10.02 15.66
N LYS A 28 -17.83 11.05 15.73
CA LYS A 28 -18.64 11.55 14.61
C LYS A 28 -17.87 11.78 13.29
N PRO A 29 -16.72 12.44 13.27
CA PRO A 29 -15.96 12.71 12.04
C PRO A 29 -15.05 11.56 11.59
N CYS A 30 -15.00 10.43 12.31
CA CYS A 30 -14.23 9.27 11.92
C CYS A 30 -14.90 8.53 10.75
N THR A 31 -14.13 7.81 9.94
CA THR A 31 -14.63 6.99 8.82
C THR A 31 -15.70 6.02 9.29
N ASP A 32 -15.48 5.34 10.43
CA ASP A 32 -16.44 4.44 11.08
C ASP A 32 -17.23 5.12 12.20
N GLY A 33 -17.47 6.42 12.08
CA GLY A 33 -18.00 7.27 13.16
C GLY A 33 -19.29 6.77 13.77
N LEU A 34 -20.23 6.30 12.94
CA LEU A 34 -21.50 5.75 13.42
C LEU A 34 -21.28 4.44 14.20
N LYS A 35 -20.41 3.55 13.72
CA LYS A 35 -20.07 2.31 14.41
C LYS A 35 -19.39 2.58 15.75
N ALA A 36 -18.42 3.50 15.76
CA ALA A 36 -17.73 3.91 16.99
C ALA A 36 -18.71 4.55 17.99
N ALA A 37 -19.60 5.42 17.52
CA ALA A 37 -20.63 6.02 18.37
C ALA A 37 -21.60 4.98 18.97
N THR A 38 -21.98 3.97 18.17
CA THR A 38 -22.83 2.87 18.64
C THR A 38 -22.12 2.08 19.75
N VAL A 39 -20.85 1.70 19.55
CA VAL A 39 -20.06 0.97 20.56
C VAL A 39 -19.95 1.79 21.85
N LEU A 40 -19.60 3.08 21.75
CA LEU A 40 -19.52 3.96 22.92
C LEU A 40 -20.86 4.10 23.65
N SER A 41 -21.97 4.09 22.92
CA SER A 41 -23.31 4.25 23.51
C SER A 41 -23.84 2.93 24.11
N GLN A 42 -23.42 1.77 23.62
CA GLN A 42 -23.77 0.48 24.23
C GLN A 42 -23.14 0.27 25.61
N MET A 43 -22.06 0.95 25.91
CA MET A 43 -21.40 0.89 27.21
C MET A 43 -22.12 1.74 28.28
N HIS A 44 -23.09 2.55 27.91
CA HIS A 44 -23.88 3.42 28.77
C HIS A 44 -25.38 3.08 28.59
N PRO A 45 -26.24 3.27 29.62
CA PRO A 45 -27.68 2.97 29.55
C PRO A 45 -28.49 3.92 28.64
N TYR A 46 -27.90 4.41 27.54
CA TYR A 46 -28.57 5.28 26.56
C TYR A 46 -29.05 4.49 25.34
N ASP A 47 -30.23 4.87 24.84
CA ASP A 47 -30.79 4.26 23.65
C ASP A 47 -30.21 4.82 22.32
N THR A 48 -30.46 4.12 21.25
CA THR A 48 -29.97 4.49 19.90
C THR A 48 -30.58 5.80 19.40
N ALA A 49 -31.85 6.10 19.73
CA ALA A 49 -32.52 7.33 19.29
C ALA A 49 -31.89 8.56 19.98
N ARG A 50 -31.60 8.43 21.28
CA ARG A 50 -30.88 9.48 22.02
C ARG A 50 -29.47 9.71 21.47
N MET A 51 -28.75 8.64 21.12
CA MET A 51 -27.42 8.74 20.50
C MET A 51 -27.48 9.50 19.17
N GLN A 52 -28.43 9.17 18.30
CA GLN A 52 -28.60 9.86 17.01
C GLN A 52 -28.93 11.34 17.18
N THR A 53 -29.82 11.66 18.12
CA THR A 53 -30.16 13.04 18.48
C THR A 53 -28.90 13.80 18.94
N LYS A 54 -28.10 13.21 19.83
CA LYS A 54 -26.87 13.85 20.30
C LYS A 54 -25.83 14.00 19.19
N LEU A 55 -25.68 13.03 18.31
CA LEU A 55 -24.80 13.16 17.13
C LEU A 55 -25.24 14.30 16.21
N SER A 56 -26.55 14.51 16.02
CA SER A 56 -27.03 15.62 15.17
C SER A 56 -26.73 17.00 15.79
N GLU A 57 -26.80 17.14 17.10
CA GLU A 57 -26.51 18.36 17.84
C GLU A 57 -25.02 18.74 17.85
N ILE A 58 -24.12 17.77 17.71
CA ILE A 58 -22.67 18.00 17.75
C ILE A 58 -22.21 18.68 16.46
N LYS A 59 -21.70 19.92 16.59
CA LYS A 59 -21.22 20.73 15.46
C LYS A 59 -19.79 20.36 15.02
N GLY A 60 -18.99 19.77 15.90
CA GLY A 60 -17.60 19.41 15.61
C GLY A 60 -16.91 18.74 16.79
N PRO A 61 -15.67 18.26 16.58
CA PRO A 61 -14.93 17.55 17.60
C PRO A 61 -14.51 18.48 18.75
N TYR A 62 -14.62 17.98 19.97
CA TYR A 62 -14.19 18.74 21.14
C TYR A 62 -12.67 18.77 21.25
N PRO A 63 -12.08 19.93 21.58
CA PRO A 63 -10.66 20.07 21.87
C PRO A 63 -10.29 19.39 23.20
N CYS A 64 -9.01 19.04 23.36
CA CYS A 64 -8.50 18.43 24.59
C CYS A 64 -8.84 19.22 25.85
N ALA A 65 -8.75 20.54 25.78
CA ALA A 65 -9.12 21.41 26.90
C ALA A 65 -10.59 21.27 27.33
N LYS A 66 -11.51 21.09 26.36
CA LYS A 66 -12.93 20.87 26.69
C LYS A 66 -13.17 19.49 27.28
N LEU A 67 -12.48 18.47 26.77
CA LEU A 67 -12.53 17.10 27.31
C LEU A 67 -12.00 17.08 28.76
N ASP A 68 -10.93 17.83 29.05
CA ASP A 68 -10.40 17.92 30.41
C ASP A 68 -11.34 18.66 31.35
N ALA A 69 -12.04 19.67 30.83
CA ALA A 69 -13.06 20.38 31.62
C ALA A 69 -14.28 19.51 31.99
N GLU A 70 -14.69 18.58 31.11
CA GLU A 70 -15.78 17.64 31.39
C GLU A 70 -15.36 16.53 32.38
N ASN A 71 -14.08 16.16 32.40
CA ASN A 71 -13.54 15.18 33.34
C ASN A 71 -12.08 15.54 33.70
N PRO A 72 -11.87 16.40 34.71
CA PRO A 72 -10.56 16.89 35.10
C PRO A 72 -9.61 15.79 35.60
N GLY A 73 -8.32 15.98 35.32
CA GLY A 73 -7.24 15.16 35.88
C GLY A 73 -6.79 13.98 34.99
N VAL A 74 -7.61 13.51 34.06
CA VAL A 74 -7.24 12.42 33.14
C VAL A 74 -6.29 12.91 32.06
N CYS A 75 -6.48 14.14 31.57
CA CYS A 75 -5.64 14.70 30.52
C CYS A 75 -4.23 15.04 30.98
N THR A 76 -4.04 15.41 32.24
CA THR A 76 -2.70 15.71 32.80
C THR A 76 -1.77 14.51 32.80
N ALA A 77 -2.30 13.30 32.91
CA ALA A 77 -1.57 12.04 32.80
C ALA A 77 -1.40 11.56 31.33
N CYS A 78 -2.00 12.25 30.38
CA CYS A 78 -1.95 11.85 28.95
C CYS A 78 -0.61 12.25 28.33
N VAL A 79 0.11 11.30 27.74
CA VAL A 79 1.41 11.52 27.05
C VAL A 79 1.34 12.52 25.89
N HIS A 80 0.13 12.82 25.42
CA HIS A 80 -0.16 13.77 24.32
C HIS A 80 -0.67 15.13 24.82
N TRP A 81 -0.82 15.31 26.14
CA TRP A 81 -1.27 16.58 26.72
C TRP A 81 -0.31 17.72 26.36
N GLY A 82 -0.84 18.81 25.89
CA GLY A 82 -0.05 19.95 25.42
C GLY A 82 0.64 19.79 24.06
N LYS A 83 0.66 18.55 23.51
CA LYS A 83 1.26 18.27 22.19
C LYS A 83 0.22 18.29 21.05
N ILE A 84 -1.03 18.08 21.37
CA ILE A 84 -2.16 18.13 20.44
C ILE A 84 -3.27 19.01 21.02
N THR A 85 -4.06 19.64 20.16
CA THR A 85 -5.21 20.44 20.57
C THR A 85 -6.52 19.66 20.51
N ILE A 86 -6.59 18.63 19.69
CA ILE A 86 -7.81 17.85 19.43
C ILE A 86 -7.44 16.37 19.41
N PRO A 87 -8.20 15.49 20.10
CA PRO A 87 -7.93 14.04 20.09
C PRO A 87 -7.98 13.39 18.71
N LEU A 88 -8.71 13.96 17.75
CA LEU A 88 -8.70 13.51 16.35
C LEU A 88 -7.32 13.53 15.70
N ALA A 89 -6.40 14.35 16.21
CA ALA A 89 -5.01 14.30 15.77
C ALA A 89 -4.33 12.94 16.08
N LEU A 90 -4.84 12.21 17.10
CA LEU A 90 -4.42 10.84 17.42
C LEU A 90 -5.17 9.78 16.60
N GLY A 91 -6.40 10.09 16.21
CA GLY A 91 -7.25 9.25 15.36
C GLY A 91 -6.90 9.32 13.87
N ARG A 92 -5.95 10.14 13.50
CA ARG A 92 -5.12 9.88 12.32
C ARG A 92 -4.17 8.72 12.64
N VAL A 93 -4.73 7.56 13.01
CA VAL A 93 -4.10 6.31 12.63
C VAL A 93 -4.02 6.42 11.12
N MET A 94 -2.84 6.69 10.68
CA MET A 94 -2.50 6.63 9.28
C MET A 94 -2.93 5.25 8.84
N ASP A 95 -3.95 5.19 7.97
CA ASP A 95 -4.31 3.96 7.26
C ASP A 95 -3.17 3.59 6.29
N VAL A 96 -1.95 3.88 6.70
CA VAL A 96 -0.74 3.70 5.93
C VAL A 96 0.27 2.86 6.70
N VAL A 97 1.05 2.15 5.95
CA VAL A 97 2.09 1.24 6.39
C VAL A 97 3.41 1.71 5.82
N THR A 98 4.40 1.89 6.70
CA THR A 98 5.78 2.29 6.37
C THR A 98 6.77 1.15 6.54
N THR A 99 6.28 -0.06 6.80
CA THR A 99 7.06 -1.28 6.96
C THR A 99 6.63 -2.31 5.93
N GLU A 100 7.38 -3.38 5.80
CA GLU A 100 6.94 -4.54 5.03
C GLU A 100 5.58 -5.03 5.54
N SER A 101 4.69 -5.37 4.63
CA SER A 101 3.34 -5.82 4.97
C SER A 101 2.82 -6.87 4.00
N VAL A 102 2.03 -7.79 4.53
CA VAL A 102 1.38 -8.84 3.74
C VAL A 102 -0.05 -8.44 3.46
N ILE A 103 -0.47 -8.59 2.22
CA ILE A 103 -1.84 -8.33 1.77
C ILE A 103 -2.42 -9.55 1.06
N GLU A 104 -3.72 -9.72 1.18
CA GLU A 104 -4.46 -10.72 0.43
C GLU A 104 -4.95 -10.12 -0.89
N VAL A 105 -4.73 -10.83 -1.98
CA VAL A 105 -5.06 -10.40 -3.34
C VAL A 105 -5.73 -11.55 -4.07
N GLY A 106 -6.83 -11.30 -4.72
CA GLY A 106 -7.55 -12.29 -5.52
C GLY A 106 -9.04 -12.02 -5.61
N ASP A 107 -9.70 -12.68 -6.53
CA ASP A 107 -11.15 -12.79 -6.62
C ASP A 107 -11.63 -13.96 -5.73
N ASP A 108 -12.94 -14.05 -5.48
CA ASP A 108 -13.58 -14.94 -4.49
C ASP A 108 -13.13 -16.42 -4.46
N ASP A 109 -12.53 -16.92 -5.54
CA ASP A 109 -12.12 -18.34 -5.67
C ASP A 109 -10.62 -18.61 -5.51
N LEU A 110 -9.74 -17.58 -5.57
CA LEU A 110 -8.29 -17.73 -5.48
C LEU A 110 -7.64 -16.55 -4.76
N GLN A 111 -7.50 -16.67 -3.45
CA GLN A 111 -6.75 -15.70 -2.65
C GLN A 111 -5.25 -16.05 -2.65
N HIS A 112 -4.45 -15.07 -2.99
CA HIS A 112 -2.99 -15.16 -2.93
C HIS A 112 -2.45 -14.07 -1.99
N THR A 113 -1.50 -14.45 -1.18
CA THR A 113 -0.75 -13.50 -0.36
C THR A 113 0.32 -12.80 -1.20
N VAL A 114 0.45 -11.51 -1.02
CA VAL A 114 1.52 -10.70 -1.62
C VAL A 114 2.19 -9.89 -0.54
N THR A 115 3.51 -9.93 -0.50
CA THR A 115 4.30 -9.10 0.40
C THR A 115 4.59 -7.77 -0.29
N ARG A 116 4.14 -6.67 0.31
CA ARG A 116 4.55 -5.31 -0.07
C ARG A 116 5.88 -4.99 0.60
N PRO A 117 6.89 -4.53 -0.14
CA PRO A 117 8.17 -4.13 0.44
C PRO A 117 8.02 -2.89 1.33
N VAL A 118 9.08 -2.54 2.03
CA VAL A 118 9.17 -1.26 2.72
C VAL A 118 9.08 -0.14 1.68
N PRO A 119 8.15 0.83 1.83
CA PRO A 119 8.07 1.94 0.90
C PRO A 119 9.28 2.86 1.03
N PRO A 120 9.70 3.55 -0.05
CA PRO A 120 10.79 4.52 0.01
C PRO A 120 10.52 5.63 1.02
N ARG A 121 11.59 6.24 1.53
CA ARG A 121 11.48 7.33 2.50
C ARG A 121 10.60 8.48 1.99
N GLY A 122 9.64 8.91 2.82
CA GLY A 122 8.67 9.95 2.48
C GLY A 122 7.41 9.43 1.80
N PHE A 123 7.31 8.11 1.62
CA PHE A 123 6.14 7.44 1.09
C PHE A 123 5.62 6.38 2.07
N SER A 124 4.38 5.95 1.83
CA SER A 124 3.71 4.94 2.65
C SER A 124 2.63 4.22 1.82
N PHE A 125 2.23 3.02 2.26
CA PHE A 125 1.12 2.28 1.66
C PHE A 125 -0.14 2.40 2.52
N GLY A 126 -1.29 2.56 1.89
CA GLY A 126 -2.58 2.46 2.58
C GLY A 126 -2.83 1.03 3.07
N ARG A 127 -3.46 0.87 4.23
CA ARG A 127 -3.86 -0.48 4.72
C ARG A 127 -4.85 -1.16 3.78
N GLN A 128 -5.74 -0.40 3.18
CA GLN A 128 -6.72 -0.86 2.19
C GLN A 128 -6.24 -0.72 0.74
N GLY A 129 -4.95 -0.44 0.56
CA GLY A 129 -4.33 -0.18 -0.73
C GLY A 129 -4.05 1.30 -0.98
N GLY A 130 -3.25 1.54 -2.01
CA GLY A 130 -2.84 2.87 -2.42
C GLY A 130 -1.46 3.29 -1.95
N VAL A 131 -0.88 4.21 -2.70
CA VAL A 131 0.40 4.86 -2.38
C VAL A 131 0.13 6.27 -1.90
N PHE A 132 0.77 6.65 -0.79
CA PHE A 132 0.68 7.96 -0.18
C PHE A 132 2.05 8.61 -0.10
N PHE A 133 2.11 9.93 -0.09
CA PHE A 133 3.32 10.68 0.17
C PHE A 133 3.13 11.62 1.35
N GLN A 134 4.23 11.90 2.04
CA GLN A 134 4.25 12.78 3.19
C GLN A 134 4.58 14.21 2.74
N GLU A 135 3.70 15.14 3.04
CA GLU A 135 3.93 16.56 2.86
C GLU A 135 4.00 17.26 4.21
N THR A 136 5.04 18.04 4.40
CA THR A 136 5.19 18.85 5.62
C THR A 136 4.62 20.23 5.36
N GLU A 137 3.46 20.53 5.95
CA GLU A 137 2.90 21.88 5.96
C GLU A 137 3.46 22.65 7.16
N SER A 138 4.23 23.70 6.89
CA SER A 138 4.68 24.61 7.92
C SER A 138 3.62 25.69 8.16
N ASP A 139 2.96 25.68 9.31
CA ASP A 139 2.16 26.82 9.75
C ASP A 139 3.11 27.86 10.38
N ALA A 140 3.49 28.84 9.57
CA ALA A 140 4.39 29.93 9.99
C ALA A 140 3.86 30.72 11.20
N LYS A 141 2.53 30.70 11.45
CA LYS A 141 1.92 31.36 12.61
C LYS A 141 2.02 30.52 13.88
N ARG A 142 2.17 29.21 13.79
CA ARG A 142 2.16 28.31 14.94
C ARG A 142 3.51 27.66 15.24
N GLN A 143 4.52 27.91 14.43
CA GLN A 143 5.86 27.25 14.52
C GLN A 143 5.78 25.70 14.62
N GLN A 144 4.73 25.11 14.07
CA GLN A 144 4.53 23.66 14.07
C GLN A 144 4.53 23.15 12.65
N ALA A 145 5.40 22.18 12.40
CA ALA A 145 5.38 21.41 11.16
C ALA A 145 4.40 20.24 11.31
N ASN A 146 3.32 20.25 10.55
CA ASN A 146 2.40 19.13 10.48
C ASN A 146 2.72 18.29 9.25
N THR A 147 3.04 17.01 9.44
CA THR A 147 3.16 16.07 8.32
C THR A 147 1.77 15.58 7.96
N ILE A 148 1.37 15.82 6.72
CA ILE A 148 0.09 15.37 6.17
C ILE A 148 0.40 14.30 5.11
N GLU A 149 -0.36 13.22 5.13
CA GLU A 149 -0.29 12.21 4.09
C GLU A 149 -1.33 12.48 3.01
N LYS A 150 -0.86 12.52 1.78
CA LYS A 150 -1.70 12.74 0.59
C LYS A 150 -1.66 11.51 -0.29
N MET A 151 -2.81 11.09 -0.79
CA MET A 151 -2.91 9.96 -1.72
C MET A 151 -2.24 10.31 -3.04
N LEU A 152 -1.32 9.46 -3.47
CA LEU A 152 -0.62 9.55 -4.75
C LEU A 152 -1.27 8.64 -5.80
N LEU A 153 -1.54 7.38 -5.43
CA LEU A 153 -2.23 6.41 -6.26
C LEU A 153 -3.34 5.73 -5.43
N PRO A 154 -4.53 5.52 -5.99
CA PRO A 154 -5.64 4.87 -5.27
C PRO A 154 -5.56 3.34 -5.25
N PHE A 155 -4.45 2.75 -5.64
CA PHE A 155 -4.19 1.32 -5.69
C PHE A 155 -2.73 1.05 -5.32
N ASP A 156 -2.44 -0.19 -4.93
CA ASP A 156 -1.08 -0.60 -4.61
C ASP A 156 -0.19 -0.57 -5.85
N PHE A 157 0.94 0.07 -5.70
CA PHE A 157 1.97 0.12 -6.73
C PHE A 157 3.34 0.13 -6.05
N PHE A 158 4.09 -0.95 -6.18
CA PHE A 158 5.37 -1.10 -5.51
C PHE A 158 6.36 -1.89 -6.36
N MET A 159 7.62 -1.64 -6.10
CA MET A 159 8.71 -2.31 -6.80
C MET A 159 8.80 -3.77 -6.38
N LEU A 160 9.04 -4.64 -7.36
CA LEU A 160 9.35 -6.06 -7.15
C LEU A 160 10.86 -6.28 -7.18
N ASP A 161 11.48 -5.99 -8.30
CA ASP A 161 12.89 -6.22 -8.55
C ASP A 161 13.40 -5.41 -9.75
N THR A 162 14.70 -5.49 -9.98
CA THR A 162 15.35 -4.94 -11.16
C THR A 162 15.83 -6.08 -12.05
N MET A 163 15.67 -5.91 -13.34
CA MET A 163 16.14 -6.85 -14.34
C MET A 163 17.08 -6.18 -15.32
N VAL A 164 17.99 -6.96 -15.91
CA VAL A 164 18.89 -6.54 -16.96
C VAL A 164 18.72 -7.44 -18.18
N GLU A 165 18.42 -6.83 -19.33
CA GLU A 165 18.27 -7.47 -20.63
C GLU A 165 19.19 -6.76 -21.62
N ASP A 166 20.10 -7.48 -22.27
CA ASP A 166 21.08 -6.92 -23.21
C ASP A 166 21.83 -5.68 -22.66
N GLY A 167 22.17 -5.69 -21.37
CA GLY A 167 22.83 -4.56 -20.69
C GLY A 167 21.91 -3.37 -20.37
N VAL A 168 20.60 -3.47 -20.65
CA VAL A 168 19.61 -2.45 -20.35
C VAL A 168 18.90 -2.79 -19.05
N TYR A 169 19.03 -1.93 -18.04
CA TYR A 169 18.34 -2.08 -16.77
C TYR A 169 16.89 -1.60 -16.87
N SER A 170 15.99 -2.43 -16.32
CA SER A 170 14.57 -2.12 -16.16
C SER A 170 14.12 -2.56 -14.79
N THR A 171 13.18 -1.84 -14.20
CA THR A 171 12.60 -2.16 -12.90
C THR A 171 11.16 -2.61 -13.08
N ARG A 172 10.81 -3.71 -12.41
CA ARG A 172 9.45 -4.24 -12.40
C ARG A 172 8.71 -3.75 -11.17
N PHE A 173 7.51 -3.32 -11.42
CA PHE A 173 6.55 -2.90 -10.39
C PHE A 173 5.32 -3.79 -10.45
N MET A 174 4.73 -4.04 -9.31
CA MET A 174 3.42 -4.65 -9.21
C MET A 174 2.38 -3.56 -8.98
N ALA A 175 1.36 -3.53 -9.82
CA ALA A 175 0.15 -2.76 -9.61
C ALA A 175 -0.99 -3.72 -9.24
N ILE A 176 -1.69 -3.46 -8.12
CA ILE A 176 -2.82 -4.27 -7.68
C ILE A 176 -4.07 -3.40 -7.72
N ARG A 177 -5.00 -3.73 -8.62
CA ARG A 177 -6.24 -3.00 -8.84
C ARG A 177 -7.42 -3.96 -8.78
N ASN A 178 -8.38 -3.70 -7.88
CA ASN A 178 -9.57 -4.55 -7.75
C ASN A 178 -9.21 -6.04 -7.63
N GLY A 179 -8.24 -6.37 -6.77
CA GLY A 179 -7.77 -7.74 -6.57
C GLY A 179 -6.90 -8.33 -7.70
N LYS A 180 -6.73 -7.63 -8.83
CA LYS A 180 -5.94 -8.10 -9.98
C LYS A 180 -4.51 -7.57 -9.96
N LYS A 181 -3.55 -8.47 -10.15
CA LYS A 181 -2.11 -8.17 -10.23
C LYS A 181 -1.72 -7.85 -11.67
N ASN A 182 -1.01 -6.75 -11.88
CA ASN A 182 -0.39 -6.40 -13.15
C ASN A 182 1.07 -6.09 -12.92
N ILE A 183 1.96 -6.70 -13.70
CA ILE A 183 3.38 -6.38 -13.67
C ILE A 183 3.65 -5.29 -14.70
N ILE A 184 4.28 -4.23 -14.25
CA ILE A 184 4.63 -3.04 -15.01
C ILE A 184 6.15 -2.99 -15.10
N VAL A 185 6.68 -2.90 -16.30
CA VAL A 185 8.13 -2.79 -16.53
C VAL A 185 8.47 -1.37 -16.94
N ILE A 186 9.35 -0.73 -16.19
CA ILE A 186 9.81 0.63 -16.44
C ILE A 186 11.31 0.58 -16.75
N PRO A 187 11.74 0.96 -17.96
CA PRO A 187 13.16 1.10 -18.25
C PRO A 187 13.80 2.15 -17.34
N ASN A 188 14.92 1.81 -16.69
CA ASN A 188 15.56 2.72 -15.73
C ASN A 188 16.00 4.05 -16.39
N LYS A 189 16.29 4.04 -17.70
CA LYS A 189 16.55 5.24 -18.47
C LYS A 189 15.39 6.24 -18.49
N ALA A 190 14.14 5.75 -18.35
CA ALA A 190 12.96 6.63 -18.34
C ALA A 190 12.95 7.56 -17.12
N VAL A 191 13.53 7.16 -15.97
CA VAL A 191 13.55 7.99 -14.75
C VAL A 191 14.61 9.10 -14.76
N SER A 192 15.37 9.24 -15.83
CA SER A 192 16.23 10.40 -16.04
C SER A 192 15.44 11.68 -16.34
N ASN A 193 14.20 11.55 -16.82
CA ASN A 193 13.36 12.64 -17.23
C ASN A 193 11.90 12.42 -16.72
N LYS A 194 11.30 13.46 -16.13
CA LYS A 194 9.93 13.42 -15.60
C LYS A 194 8.91 13.05 -16.68
N ASP A 195 9.02 13.65 -17.87
CA ASP A 195 8.05 13.44 -18.95
C ASP A 195 8.17 12.04 -19.56
N ALA A 196 9.39 11.51 -19.66
CA ALA A 196 9.62 10.13 -20.09
C ALA A 196 9.04 9.13 -19.08
N THR A 197 9.21 9.37 -17.78
CA THR A 197 8.58 8.56 -16.71
C THR A 197 7.07 8.63 -16.78
N ALA A 198 6.50 9.83 -16.90
CA ALA A 198 5.05 10.02 -17.00
C ALA A 198 4.49 9.30 -18.23
N THR A 199 5.16 9.37 -19.38
CA THR A 199 4.76 8.64 -20.58
C THR A 199 4.80 7.13 -20.40
N ALA A 200 5.89 6.61 -19.80
CA ALA A 200 6.05 5.19 -19.55
C ALA A 200 4.96 4.67 -18.58
N LEU A 201 4.64 5.41 -17.53
CA LEU A 201 3.60 5.08 -16.57
C LEU A 201 2.20 5.18 -17.19
N ALA A 202 1.91 6.26 -17.91
CA ALA A 202 0.61 6.48 -18.55
C ALA A 202 0.31 5.41 -19.61
N SER A 203 1.31 4.94 -20.37
CA SER A 203 1.15 3.84 -21.33
C SER A 203 0.72 2.52 -20.66
N GLN A 204 0.97 2.37 -19.36
CA GLN A 204 0.56 1.24 -18.52
C GLN A 204 -0.65 1.58 -17.64
N ASN A 205 -1.35 2.68 -17.96
CA ASN A 205 -2.50 3.18 -17.21
C ASN A 205 -2.19 3.48 -15.73
N ILE A 206 -0.97 3.97 -15.43
CA ILE A 206 -0.56 4.47 -14.12
C ILE A 206 -0.55 6.01 -14.20
N VAL A 207 -1.53 6.62 -13.57
CA VAL A 207 -1.68 8.09 -13.52
C VAL A 207 -1.87 8.50 -12.07
N ALA A 208 -1.16 9.56 -11.66
CA ALA A 208 -1.29 10.10 -10.31
C ALA A 208 -2.74 10.55 -10.02
N SER A 209 -3.15 10.43 -8.77
CA SER A 209 -4.42 10.99 -8.30
C SER A 209 -4.48 12.49 -8.57
N PHE A 210 -5.69 13.00 -8.83
CA PHE A 210 -5.88 14.43 -9.07
C PHE A 210 -5.36 15.27 -7.88
N GLY A 211 -4.53 16.24 -8.20
CA GLY A 211 -3.95 17.16 -7.21
C GLY A 211 -2.69 17.86 -7.74
N ALA A 212 -2.49 19.11 -7.32
CA ALA A 212 -1.33 19.88 -7.73
C ALA A 212 -0.03 19.20 -7.25
N GLY A 213 0.91 18.99 -8.17
CA GLY A 213 2.22 18.39 -7.89
C GLY A 213 2.25 16.87 -7.78
N ASN A 214 1.12 16.16 -7.89
CA ASN A 214 1.10 14.71 -7.78
C ASN A 214 1.91 14.01 -8.87
N ASP A 215 1.98 14.54 -10.10
CA ASP A 215 2.85 14.00 -11.14
C ASP A 215 4.34 14.07 -10.76
N LYS A 216 4.75 15.15 -10.09
CA LYS A 216 6.10 15.27 -9.55
C LYS A 216 6.35 14.26 -8.42
N ASN A 217 5.36 14.06 -7.57
CA ASN A 217 5.47 13.11 -6.46
C ASN A 217 5.48 11.67 -6.95
N LEU A 218 4.72 11.33 -8.00
CA LEU A 218 4.77 10.02 -8.64
C LEU A 218 6.13 9.76 -9.29
N PHE A 219 6.67 10.74 -9.99
CA PHE A 219 8.04 10.67 -10.51
C PHE A 219 9.07 10.43 -9.40
N ASN A 220 8.98 11.20 -8.30
CA ASN A 220 9.89 11.06 -7.17
C ASN A 220 9.75 9.69 -6.50
N TYR A 221 8.54 9.15 -6.40
CA TYR A 221 8.28 7.81 -5.87
C TYR A 221 8.99 6.73 -6.69
N VAL A 222 8.75 6.71 -8.00
CA VAL A 222 9.37 5.71 -8.90
C VAL A 222 10.89 5.84 -8.89
N ARG A 223 11.40 7.08 -8.92
CA ARG A 223 12.82 7.33 -8.83
C ARG A 223 13.44 6.86 -7.52
N ALA A 224 12.76 7.05 -6.39
CA ALA A 224 13.22 6.60 -5.09
C ALA A 224 13.27 5.06 -5.03
N CYS A 225 12.25 4.37 -5.50
CA CYS A 225 12.24 2.91 -5.60
C CYS A 225 13.45 2.39 -6.40
N ILE A 226 13.70 2.97 -7.58
CA ILE A 226 14.80 2.54 -8.45
C ILE A 226 16.17 2.89 -7.84
N ALA A 227 16.30 4.04 -7.18
CA ALA A 227 17.53 4.44 -6.53
C ALA A 227 17.89 3.51 -5.36
N GLU A 228 16.92 3.12 -4.55
CA GLU A 228 17.12 2.15 -3.47
C GLU A 228 17.53 0.77 -4.01
N ALA A 229 16.89 0.29 -5.08
CA ALA A 229 17.26 -0.95 -5.75
C ALA A 229 18.68 -0.94 -6.32
N SER A 230 19.13 0.21 -6.82
CA SER A 230 20.45 0.35 -7.42
C SER A 230 21.59 0.24 -6.38
N THR A 231 21.28 0.29 -5.09
CA THR A 231 22.28 0.09 -4.02
C THR A 231 22.57 -1.39 -3.77
N VAL A 232 21.74 -2.29 -4.29
CA VAL A 232 21.88 -3.74 -4.11
C VAL A 232 22.18 -4.37 -5.47
N ASP A 233 23.34 -5.00 -5.59
CA ASP A 233 23.76 -5.65 -6.85
C ASP A 233 23.13 -7.05 -6.99
N ASN A 234 21.82 -7.06 -7.17
CA ASN A 234 21.01 -8.27 -7.36
C ASN A 234 20.04 -8.17 -8.54
N ALA A 235 20.41 -7.40 -9.56
CA ALA A 235 19.60 -7.34 -10.77
C ALA A 235 19.49 -8.72 -11.41
N MET A 236 18.26 -9.14 -11.68
CA MET A 236 18.00 -10.41 -12.33
C MET A 236 18.41 -10.34 -13.79
N ILE A 237 19.29 -11.22 -14.21
CA ILE A 237 19.69 -11.34 -15.61
C ILE A 237 18.55 -12.04 -16.37
N VAL A 238 17.98 -11.35 -17.33
CA VAL A 238 16.95 -11.90 -18.22
C VAL A 238 17.63 -12.58 -19.40
N PRO A 239 17.36 -13.87 -19.66
CA PRO A 239 17.89 -14.55 -20.82
C PRO A 239 17.46 -13.84 -22.11
N PRO A 240 18.38 -13.56 -23.04
CA PRO A 240 18.05 -12.83 -24.29
C PRO A 240 17.19 -13.69 -25.23
N ASN A 241 17.28 -15.00 -25.13
CA ASN A 241 16.57 -15.94 -25.99
C ASN A 241 16.08 -17.15 -25.17
N TYR A 242 15.07 -17.84 -25.67
CA TYR A 242 14.72 -19.16 -25.17
C TYR A 242 15.74 -20.21 -25.65
N GLY A 243 15.88 -21.26 -24.86
CA GLY A 243 16.79 -22.34 -25.13
C GLY A 243 18.08 -22.27 -24.32
N TRP A 244 19.13 -22.87 -24.81
CA TRP A 244 20.42 -22.94 -24.15
C TRP A 244 21.10 -21.59 -24.09
N GLN A 245 21.53 -21.21 -22.88
CA GLN A 245 22.28 -19.99 -22.61
C GLN A 245 23.78 -20.28 -22.60
N ALA A 246 24.58 -19.22 -22.64
CA ALA A 246 26.04 -19.35 -22.66
C ALA A 246 26.62 -19.95 -21.36
N ASP A 247 25.90 -19.83 -20.24
CA ASP A 247 26.28 -20.39 -18.95
C ASP A 247 25.85 -21.87 -18.76
N GLY A 248 25.31 -22.51 -19.82
CA GLY A 248 24.83 -23.89 -19.79
C GLY A 248 23.44 -24.07 -19.18
N SER A 249 22.76 -23.00 -18.79
CA SER A 249 21.36 -23.04 -18.37
C SER A 249 20.42 -23.14 -19.58
N PHE A 250 19.17 -23.56 -19.35
CA PHE A 250 18.12 -23.63 -20.36
C PHE A 250 16.93 -22.78 -19.96
N ALA A 251 16.62 -21.74 -20.74
CA ALA A 251 15.52 -20.83 -20.49
C ALA A 251 14.28 -21.23 -21.29
N LEU A 252 13.12 -21.38 -20.61
CA LEU A 252 11.84 -21.67 -21.22
C LEU A 252 10.71 -21.01 -20.43
N GLY A 253 9.94 -20.16 -21.10
CA GLY A 253 8.87 -19.42 -20.43
C GLY A 253 9.43 -18.45 -19.40
N ASP A 254 8.99 -18.58 -18.17
CA ASP A 254 9.42 -17.81 -17.01
C ASP A 254 10.42 -18.57 -16.12
N THR A 255 10.91 -19.70 -16.59
CA THR A 255 11.79 -20.60 -15.83
C THR A 255 13.12 -20.78 -16.53
N THR A 256 14.20 -20.69 -15.78
CA THR A 256 15.55 -21.09 -16.20
C THR A 256 15.95 -22.34 -15.44
N TYR A 257 16.23 -23.40 -16.19
CA TYR A 257 16.67 -24.70 -15.67
C TYR A 257 18.19 -24.70 -15.56
N ARG A 258 18.71 -24.93 -14.35
CA ARG A 258 20.14 -25.00 -14.04
C ARG A 258 20.46 -26.33 -13.34
N GLN A 259 21.73 -26.69 -13.31
CA GLN A 259 22.16 -27.93 -12.63
C GLN A 259 21.99 -27.86 -11.11
N ASP A 260 22.00 -26.65 -10.54
CA ASP A 260 21.79 -26.38 -9.11
C ASP A 260 20.33 -26.21 -8.71
N GLY A 261 19.41 -26.34 -9.64
CA GLY A 261 17.96 -26.23 -9.45
C GLY A 261 17.29 -25.27 -10.43
N ASP A 262 15.96 -25.29 -10.44
CA ASP A 262 15.16 -24.44 -11.29
C ASP A 262 15.07 -23.03 -10.68
N HIS A 263 15.34 -22.02 -11.49
CA HIS A 263 15.22 -20.63 -11.09
C HIS A 263 14.13 -19.94 -11.91
N HIS A 264 13.20 -19.29 -11.23
CA HIS A 264 12.25 -18.42 -11.91
C HIS A 264 12.98 -17.21 -12.48
N THR A 265 12.94 -17.08 -13.79
CA THR A 265 13.39 -15.87 -14.50
C THR A 265 12.19 -15.26 -15.19
N PHE A 266 12.34 -14.01 -15.59
CA PHE A 266 11.26 -13.35 -16.31
C PHE A 266 11.57 -13.39 -17.79
N ALA A 267 10.56 -13.64 -18.60
CA ALA A 267 10.69 -13.54 -20.03
C ALA A 267 11.06 -12.10 -20.40
N SER A 268 11.99 -11.98 -21.34
CA SER A 268 12.26 -10.72 -22.01
C SER A 268 10.97 -10.13 -22.58
N ASN A 269 10.86 -8.78 -22.60
CA ASN A 269 9.73 -8.13 -23.25
C ASN A 269 9.54 -8.56 -24.70
N ARG A 270 10.61 -8.99 -25.37
CA ARG A 270 10.56 -9.55 -26.73
C ARG A 270 9.89 -10.91 -26.77
N LEU A 271 10.00 -11.69 -25.70
CA LEU A 271 9.50 -13.06 -25.59
C LEU A 271 8.19 -13.16 -24.82
N ALA A 272 7.75 -12.08 -24.17
CA ALA A 272 6.52 -12.07 -23.35
C ALA A 272 5.29 -12.56 -24.12
N ASN A 273 5.20 -12.26 -25.41
CA ASN A 273 4.10 -12.72 -26.27
C ASN A 273 4.19 -14.22 -26.57
N LEU A 274 5.35 -14.87 -26.38
CA LEU A 274 5.52 -16.30 -26.61
C LEU A 274 5.20 -17.13 -25.37
N ILE A 275 5.15 -16.54 -24.18
CA ILE A 275 4.86 -17.25 -22.92
C ILE A 275 3.49 -17.92 -22.99
N SER A 276 2.49 -17.25 -23.53
CA SER A 276 1.13 -17.79 -23.66
C SER A 276 1.08 -19.02 -24.60
N VAL A 277 2.01 -19.09 -25.55
CA VAL A 277 2.15 -20.21 -26.51
C VAL A 277 2.95 -21.35 -25.88
N THR A 278 3.88 -21.06 -24.98
CA THR A 278 4.75 -22.05 -24.32
C THR A 278 4.14 -22.60 -23.01
N THR A 279 2.94 -22.18 -22.63
CA THR A 279 2.24 -22.80 -21.50
C THR A 279 2.08 -24.29 -21.74
N PRO A 280 2.65 -25.17 -20.90
CA PRO A 280 2.60 -26.61 -21.08
C PRO A 280 1.15 -27.08 -21.18
N ARG A 281 0.82 -27.77 -22.25
CA ARG A 281 -0.46 -28.45 -22.44
C ARG A 281 -0.20 -29.95 -22.56
N GLY A 282 -0.79 -30.71 -21.67
CA GLY A 282 -0.59 -32.15 -21.59
C GLY A 282 0.44 -32.57 -20.56
N THR A 283 0.74 -33.87 -20.51
CA THR A 283 1.69 -34.46 -19.56
C THR A 283 3.09 -34.59 -20.18
N ILE A 284 4.09 -34.77 -19.32
CA ILE A 284 5.47 -35.03 -19.77
C ILE A 284 5.55 -36.37 -20.54
N GLU A 285 4.67 -37.32 -20.22
CA GLU A 285 4.53 -38.62 -20.91
C GLU A 285 4.01 -38.43 -22.32
N ASP A 286 3.03 -37.57 -22.54
CA ASP A 286 2.51 -37.25 -23.88
C ASP A 286 3.61 -36.64 -24.73
N TRP A 287 4.35 -35.68 -24.18
CA TRP A 287 5.47 -35.03 -24.85
C TRP A 287 6.58 -36.05 -25.20
N ALA A 288 6.99 -36.87 -24.23
CA ALA A 288 8.00 -37.91 -24.44
C ALA A 288 7.57 -38.97 -25.50
N SER A 289 6.26 -39.23 -25.60
CA SER A 289 5.69 -40.09 -26.63
C SER A 289 5.84 -39.50 -28.03
N VAL A 290 5.51 -38.21 -28.18
CA VAL A 290 5.67 -37.48 -29.45
C VAL A 290 7.14 -37.43 -29.87
N MET A 291 8.05 -37.10 -28.94
CA MET A 291 9.50 -37.07 -29.23
C MET A 291 10.05 -38.41 -29.64
N ARG A 292 9.63 -39.51 -28.96
CA ARG A 292 10.01 -40.89 -29.39
C ARG A 292 9.50 -41.24 -30.77
N MET A 293 8.31 -40.77 -31.13
CA MET A 293 7.75 -40.99 -32.46
C MET A 293 8.53 -40.22 -33.55
N LEU A 294 8.94 -38.98 -33.26
CA LEU A 294 9.73 -38.15 -34.18
C LEU A 294 11.14 -38.73 -34.39
N MET A 295 11.80 -39.18 -33.30
CA MET A 295 13.12 -39.80 -33.38
C MET A 295 13.15 -41.18 -34.13
N ARG A 296 12.00 -41.85 -34.22
CA ARG A 296 11.91 -43.11 -34.99
C ARG A 296 11.75 -42.91 -36.50
N LYS A 297 11.45 -41.70 -36.94
CA LYS A 297 11.22 -41.35 -38.35
C LYS A 297 12.42 -40.63 -39.00
N GLY A 298 13.47 -40.32 -38.26
CA GLY A 298 14.76 -39.83 -38.74
C GLY A 298 15.81 -40.94 -38.69
#